data_2ad96af6d0312124bbaf0f0ac8a02794
#
_entry.id   2ad96af6d0312124bbaf0f0ac8a02794
#
_cell.length_a   1.000
_cell.length_b   1.000
_cell.length_c   1.000
_cell.angle_alpha   90.00
_cell.angle_beta   90.00
_cell.angle_gamma   90.00
#
_symmetry.space_group_name_H-M   'P 1'
#
loop_
_entity.id
_entity.type
_entity.pdbx_description
1 polymer ?
#
loop_
_entity_poly.entity_id
_entity_poly.type
_entity_poly.pdbx_seq_one_letter_code
_entity_poly.pdbx_strand_id
1 'polypeptide(L)'
;MDFTFTEAQQAVSSLAAKIFRDRATPERVAEVEGSADRVDRDLWSALAAAGLLGIAVPEALGGAGLGLTELCLLLEQQGRRVAPIPLLWSSLAAMAIAACGGPAAERLPGMVEGRTILTCALAEPGAGDPERPSLEAVPDADAGWRLHGERICVPYAQVANATWVSS
;
A
#
# COMPACT_ATOMS: atom_id res chain seq x y z
N MET A 1 -21.66 -20.16 -13.13
CA MET A 1 -20.49 -19.32 -12.78
C MET A 1 -20.11 -19.71 -11.36
N ASP A 2 -18.90 -20.20 -11.14
CA ASP A 2 -18.45 -20.60 -9.80
C ASP A 2 -17.80 -19.39 -9.12
N PHE A 3 -18.27 -19.03 -7.93
CA PHE A 3 -17.79 -17.91 -7.13
C PHE A 3 -16.98 -18.39 -5.90
N THR A 4 -16.62 -19.67 -5.85
CA THR A 4 -15.79 -20.19 -4.77
C THR A 4 -14.34 -19.72 -4.92
N PHE A 5 -13.72 -19.43 -3.80
CA PHE A 5 -12.29 -19.10 -3.77
C PHE A 5 -11.44 -20.32 -4.06
N THR A 6 -10.36 -20.13 -4.79
CA THR A 6 -9.34 -21.16 -5.01
C THR A 6 -8.64 -21.53 -3.70
N GLU A 7 -7.94 -22.66 -3.68
CA GLU A 7 -7.15 -23.07 -2.51
C GLU A 7 -6.08 -22.02 -2.14
N ALA A 8 -5.43 -21.39 -3.13
CA ALA A 8 -4.46 -20.33 -2.92
C ALA A 8 -5.11 -19.11 -2.27
N GLN A 9 -6.28 -18.68 -2.75
CA GLN A 9 -7.05 -17.58 -2.18
C GLN A 9 -7.48 -17.85 -0.73
N GLN A 10 -7.94 -19.07 -0.46
CA GLN A 10 -8.31 -19.51 0.89
C GLN A 10 -7.09 -19.53 1.82
N ALA A 11 -5.93 -19.99 1.34
CA ALA A 11 -4.69 -19.98 2.11
C ALA A 11 -4.25 -18.55 2.47
N VAL A 12 -4.28 -17.61 1.52
CA VAL A 12 -3.99 -16.18 1.76
C VAL A 12 -4.93 -15.61 2.82
N SER A 13 -6.25 -15.80 2.65
CA SER A 13 -7.25 -15.30 3.59
C SER A 13 -7.06 -15.88 4.99
N SER A 14 -6.78 -17.18 5.10
CA SER A 14 -6.58 -17.86 6.38
C SER A 14 -5.30 -17.39 7.09
N LEU A 15 -4.21 -17.25 6.37
CA LEU A 15 -2.94 -16.74 6.90
C LEU A 15 -3.08 -15.29 7.38
N ALA A 16 -3.70 -14.43 6.56
CA ALA A 16 -4.00 -13.06 6.92
C ALA A 16 -4.87 -12.98 8.16
N ALA A 17 -5.99 -13.73 8.20
CA ALA A 17 -6.89 -13.78 9.35
C ALA A 17 -6.17 -14.18 10.64
N LYS A 18 -5.24 -15.13 10.58
CA LYS A 18 -4.44 -15.54 11.73
C LYS A 18 -3.54 -14.41 12.21
N ILE A 19 -2.75 -13.79 11.30
CA ILE A 19 -1.80 -12.74 11.68
C ILE A 19 -2.55 -11.54 12.29
N PHE A 20 -3.62 -11.07 11.63
CA PHE A 20 -4.39 -9.93 12.13
C PHE A 20 -5.09 -10.23 13.47
N ARG A 21 -5.65 -11.45 13.65
CA ARG A 21 -6.26 -11.85 14.92
C ARG A 21 -5.25 -11.86 16.05
N ASP A 22 -4.06 -12.40 15.80
CA ASP A 22 -3.05 -12.64 16.83
C ASP A 22 -2.29 -11.34 17.19
N ARG A 23 -2.27 -10.32 16.30
CA ARG A 23 -1.47 -9.10 16.49
C ARG A 23 -2.29 -7.82 16.58
N ALA A 24 -3.42 -7.71 15.89
CA ALA A 24 -4.29 -6.53 15.96
C ALA A 24 -5.43 -6.76 16.96
N THR A 25 -5.07 -6.87 18.25
CA THR A 25 -6.06 -6.92 19.32
C THR A 25 -6.61 -5.51 19.59
N PRO A 26 -7.81 -5.35 20.18
CA PRO A 26 -8.36 -4.05 20.51
C PRO A 26 -7.41 -3.18 21.35
N GLU A 27 -6.71 -3.82 22.31
CA GLU A 27 -5.74 -3.14 23.19
C GLU A 27 -4.53 -2.63 22.38
N ARG A 28 -4.01 -3.45 21.44
CA ARG A 28 -2.91 -3.05 20.57
C ARG A 28 -3.31 -1.93 19.62
N VAL A 29 -4.50 -1.99 19.04
CA VAL A 29 -5.03 -0.92 18.18
C VAL A 29 -5.11 0.39 18.95
N ALA A 30 -5.68 0.39 20.16
CA ALA A 30 -5.78 1.57 21.01
C ALA A 30 -4.39 2.14 21.41
N GLU A 31 -3.42 1.26 21.71
CA GLU A 31 -2.03 1.66 21.98
C GLU A 31 -1.41 2.39 20.77
N VAL A 32 -1.55 1.80 19.57
CA VAL A 32 -0.99 2.36 18.34
C VAL A 32 -1.68 3.68 17.95
N GLU A 33 -2.99 3.79 18.14
CA GLU A 33 -3.72 5.06 17.92
C GLU A 33 -3.20 6.20 18.79
N GLY A 34 -2.71 5.88 19.99
CA GLY A 34 -2.07 6.84 20.90
C GLY A 34 -0.61 7.18 20.55
N SER A 35 0.01 6.46 19.63
CA SER A 35 1.41 6.67 19.23
C SER A 35 1.56 7.85 18.25
N ALA A 36 2.79 8.36 18.12
CA ALA A 36 3.08 9.55 17.31
C ALA A 36 2.79 9.35 15.81
N ASP A 37 3.15 8.19 15.27
CA ASP A 37 2.98 7.89 13.83
C ASP A 37 1.71 7.09 13.52
N ARG A 38 1.03 6.56 14.54
CA ARG A 38 -0.23 5.81 14.43
C ARG A 38 -0.16 4.62 13.47
N VAL A 39 1.01 3.97 13.41
CA VAL A 39 1.25 2.80 12.56
C VAL A 39 1.80 1.65 13.38
N ASP A 40 1.19 0.47 13.29
CA ASP A 40 1.70 -0.75 13.89
C ASP A 40 2.86 -1.33 13.06
N ARG A 41 4.08 -0.94 13.42
CA ARG A 41 5.31 -1.38 12.75
C ARG A 41 5.60 -2.86 12.93
N ASP A 42 5.20 -3.44 14.06
CA ASP A 42 5.40 -4.86 14.35
C ASP A 42 4.47 -5.72 13.48
N LEU A 43 3.21 -5.29 13.34
CA LEU A 43 2.27 -5.95 12.43
C LEU A 43 2.71 -5.79 10.96
N TRP A 44 3.19 -4.61 10.57
CA TRP A 44 3.73 -4.36 9.23
C TRP A 44 4.89 -5.31 8.91
N SER A 45 5.85 -5.44 9.82
CA SER A 45 6.99 -6.35 9.69
C SER A 45 6.56 -7.83 9.64
N ALA A 46 5.54 -8.21 10.42
CA ALA A 46 5.01 -9.57 10.39
C ALA A 46 4.33 -9.93 9.06
N LEU A 47 3.62 -8.98 8.44
CA LEU A 47 3.03 -9.17 7.11
C LEU A 47 4.13 -9.25 6.03
N ALA A 48 5.20 -8.45 6.15
CA ALA A 48 6.36 -8.55 5.28
C ALA A 48 7.01 -9.94 5.35
N ALA A 49 7.29 -10.41 6.57
CA ALA A 49 7.88 -11.73 6.80
C ALA A 49 7.01 -12.89 6.28
N ALA A 50 5.70 -12.69 6.21
CA ALA A 50 4.75 -13.63 5.63
C ALA A 50 4.58 -13.47 4.09
N GLY A 51 5.29 -12.53 3.44
CA GLY A 51 5.18 -12.25 2.01
C GLY A 51 3.88 -11.56 1.59
N LEU A 52 3.08 -11.06 2.54
CA LEU A 52 1.75 -10.52 2.26
C LEU A 52 1.78 -9.07 1.78
N LEU A 53 2.84 -8.29 2.06
CA LEU A 53 2.93 -6.91 1.57
C LEU A 53 3.09 -6.86 0.05
N GLY A 54 3.82 -7.81 -0.53
CA GLY A 54 4.06 -7.90 -1.96
C GLY A 54 3.02 -8.73 -2.74
N ILE A 55 1.84 -8.99 -2.17
CA ILE A 55 0.88 -9.96 -2.72
C ILE A 55 0.48 -9.66 -4.17
N ALA A 56 0.26 -8.40 -4.50
CA ALA A 56 -0.14 -7.93 -5.84
C ALA A 56 1.05 -7.33 -6.65
N VAL A 57 2.27 -7.43 -6.15
CA VAL A 57 3.48 -7.01 -6.88
C VAL A 57 3.96 -8.17 -7.74
N PRO A 58 4.35 -7.94 -9.02
CA PRO A 58 4.88 -8.98 -9.89
C PRO A 58 6.10 -9.69 -9.30
N GLU A 59 6.26 -10.99 -9.58
CA GLU A 59 7.41 -11.79 -9.11
C GLU A 59 8.75 -11.21 -9.58
N ALA A 60 8.81 -10.69 -10.80
CA ALA A 60 10.00 -10.03 -11.35
C ALA A 60 10.46 -8.81 -10.55
N LEU A 61 9.57 -8.24 -9.72
CA LEU A 61 9.83 -7.09 -8.84
C LEU A 61 9.86 -7.49 -7.34
N GLY A 62 9.99 -8.79 -7.06
CA GLY A 62 10.13 -9.34 -5.72
C GLY A 62 8.82 -9.64 -5.01
N GLY A 63 7.67 -9.51 -5.67
CA GLY A 63 6.35 -9.81 -5.11
C GLY A 63 5.91 -11.26 -5.30
N ALA A 64 4.65 -11.55 -4.93
CA ALA A 64 4.04 -12.87 -5.06
C ALA A 64 3.33 -13.08 -6.42
N GLY A 65 3.18 -12.05 -7.24
CA GLY A 65 2.55 -12.13 -8.56
C GLY A 65 1.06 -12.51 -8.53
N LEU A 66 0.41 -12.38 -7.38
CA LEU A 66 -1.02 -12.64 -7.24
C LEU A 66 -1.84 -11.41 -7.69
N GLY A 67 -3.17 -11.52 -7.63
CA GLY A 67 -4.04 -10.50 -8.19
C GLY A 67 -4.72 -9.59 -7.16
N LEU A 68 -5.63 -8.76 -7.71
CA LEU A 68 -6.45 -7.86 -6.90
C LEU A 68 -7.39 -8.62 -5.95
N THR A 69 -7.85 -9.81 -6.33
CA THR A 69 -8.73 -10.63 -5.48
C THR A 69 -8.03 -11.00 -4.17
N GLU A 70 -6.78 -11.47 -4.25
CA GLU A 70 -5.98 -11.84 -3.08
C GLU A 70 -5.66 -10.63 -2.20
N LEU A 71 -5.38 -9.48 -2.83
CA LEU A 71 -5.24 -8.21 -2.10
C LEU A 71 -6.54 -7.83 -1.37
N CYS A 72 -7.69 -7.96 -2.02
CA CYS A 72 -8.99 -7.68 -1.37
C CYS A 72 -9.25 -8.60 -0.18
N LEU A 73 -8.92 -9.89 -0.28
CA LEU A 73 -9.03 -10.84 0.83
C LEU A 73 -8.14 -10.45 2.01
N LEU A 74 -6.93 -9.98 1.73
CA LEU A 74 -6.00 -9.48 2.74
C LEU A 74 -6.54 -8.20 3.41
N LEU A 75 -7.03 -7.24 2.63
CA LEU A 75 -7.61 -5.98 3.10
C LEU A 75 -8.90 -6.21 3.92
N GLU A 76 -9.70 -7.21 3.57
CA GLU A 76 -10.87 -7.61 4.36
C GLU A 76 -10.45 -8.01 5.78
N GLN A 77 -9.36 -8.78 5.94
CA GLN A 77 -8.86 -9.17 7.25
C GLN A 77 -8.30 -7.99 8.05
N GLN A 78 -7.64 -7.03 7.37
CA GLN A 78 -7.25 -5.76 7.98
C GLN A 78 -8.45 -4.99 8.51
N GLY A 79 -9.50 -4.84 7.68
CA GLY A 79 -10.72 -4.11 8.04
C GLY A 79 -11.47 -4.76 9.20
N ARG A 80 -11.54 -6.08 9.26
CA ARG A 80 -12.16 -6.83 10.37
C ARG A 80 -11.52 -6.57 11.73
N ARG A 81 -10.27 -6.10 11.76
CA ARG A 81 -9.50 -5.81 12.97
C ARG A 81 -9.18 -4.34 13.15
N VAL A 82 -9.61 -3.49 12.22
CA VAL A 82 -9.30 -2.04 12.21
C VAL A 82 -7.80 -1.79 12.40
N ALA A 83 -6.96 -2.65 11.78
CA ALA A 83 -5.53 -2.64 12.01
C ALA A 83 -4.88 -1.38 11.43
N PRO A 84 -4.17 -0.56 12.24
CA PRO A 84 -3.62 0.72 11.84
C PRO A 84 -2.28 0.55 11.09
N ILE A 85 -2.36 0.11 9.83
CA ILE A 85 -1.23 -0.06 8.93
C ILE A 85 -1.55 0.50 7.54
N PRO A 86 -0.55 0.98 6.78
CA PRO A 86 -0.75 1.62 5.47
C PRO A 86 -0.94 0.62 4.31
N LEU A 87 -1.49 -0.58 4.56
CA LEU A 87 -1.50 -1.69 3.59
C LEU A 87 -2.17 -1.33 2.27
N LEU A 88 -3.40 -0.78 2.31
CA LEU A 88 -4.13 -0.39 1.09
C LEU A 88 -3.32 0.59 0.23
N TRP A 89 -2.86 1.67 0.86
CA TRP A 89 -2.21 2.76 0.12
C TRP A 89 -0.83 2.38 -0.40
N SER A 90 -0.08 1.59 0.37
CA SER A 90 1.20 1.06 -0.09
C SER A 90 1.03 0.05 -1.23
N SER A 91 0.00 -0.80 -1.18
CA SER A 91 -0.30 -1.74 -2.26
C SER A 91 -0.75 -1.03 -3.53
N LEU A 92 -1.61 0.00 -3.43
CA LEU A 92 -2.03 0.79 -4.60
C LEU A 92 -0.83 1.51 -5.25
N ALA A 93 0.03 2.16 -4.45
CA ALA A 93 1.24 2.78 -4.95
C ALA A 93 2.16 1.76 -5.63
N ALA A 94 2.34 0.59 -5.02
CA ALA A 94 3.17 -0.47 -5.58
C ALA A 94 2.63 -1.01 -6.90
N MET A 95 1.32 -1.21 -7.02
CA MET A 95 0.66 -1.63 -8.26
C MET A 95 0.81 -0.59 -9.36
N ALA A 96 0.62 0.69 -9.04
CA ALA A 96 0.79 1.81 -9.99
C ALA A 96 2.25 1.88 -10.48
N ILE A 97 3.22 1.83 -9.56
CA ILE A 97 4.66 1.83 -9.90
C ILE A 97 5.00 0.60 -10.76
N ALA A 98 4.50 -0.58 -10.43
CA ALA A 98 4.74 -1.78 -11.21
C ALA A 98 4.16 -1.70 -12.63
N ALA A 99 3.00 -1.05 -12.79
CA ALA A 99 2.37 -0.84 -14.10
C ALA A 99 3.10 0.21 -14.95
N CYS A 100 3.56 1.32 -14.33
CA CYS A 100 4.29 2.38 -15.02
C CYS A 100 5.75 2.00 -15.31
N GLY A 101 6.36 1.17 -14.47
CA GLY A 101 7.78 0.81 -14.59
C GLY A 101 8.75 1.97 -14.26
N GLY A 102 9.93 1.93 -14.90
CA GLY A 102 10.93 2.97 -14.75
C GLY A 102 11.69 2.92 -13.40
N PRO A 103 12.47 3.98 -13.06
CA PRO A 103 13.32 3.99 -11.87
C PRO A 103 12.58 3.84 -10.54
N ALA A 104 11.29 4.20 -10.50
CA ALA A 104 10.47 4.05 -9.29
C ALA A 104 10.30 2.58 -8.89
N ALA A 105 10.36 1.64 -9.84
CA ALA A 105 10.25 0.20 -9.58
C ALA A 105 11.35 -0.34 -8.65
N GLU A 106 12.50 0.32 -8.58
CA GLU A 106 13.60 -0.02 -7.66
C GLU A 106 13.21 0.09 -6.18
N ARG A 107 12.11 0.78 -5.86
CA ARG A 107 11.59 0.90 -4.49
C ARG A 107 10.71 -0.28 -4.06
N LEU A 108 10.22 -1.08 -5.01
CA LEU A 108 9.26 -2.17 -4.73
C LEU A 108 9.84 -3.28 -3.85
N PRO A 109 11.08 -3.77 -4.05
CA PRO A 109 11.65 -4.75 -3.13
C PRO A 109 11.69 -4.27 -1.67
N GLY A 110 12.01 -3.00 -1.45
CA GLY A 110 11.99 -2.41 -0.10
C GLY A 110 10.60 -2.38 0.53
N MET A 111 9.56 -2.14 -0.27
CA MET A 111 8.16 -2.20 0.18
C MET A 111 7.73 -3.64 0.48
N VAL A 112 8.04 -4.59 -0.37
CA VAL A 112 7.73 -6.02 -0.17
C VAL A 112 8.36 -6.56 1.11
N GLU A 113 9.60 -6.16 1.39
CA GLU A 113 10.33 -6.51 2.61
C GLU A 113 9.93 -5.69 3.85
N GLY A 114 9.00 -4.75 3.73
CA GLY A 114 8.51 -3.93 4.83
C GLY A 114 9.44 -2.80 5.27
N ARG A 115 10.56 -2.55 4.58
CA ARG A 115 11.51 -1.47 4.88
C ARG A 115 11.02 -0.11 4.40
N THR A 116 10.17 -0.09 3.37
CA THR A 116 9.66 1.12 2.73
C THR A 116 8.15 1.15 2.81
N ILE A 117 7.60 2.26 3.27
CA ILE A 117 6.17 2.58 3.21
C ILE A 117 5.95 3.49 2.01
N LEU A 118 5.07 3.08 1.11
CA LEU A 118 4.62 3.87 -0.03
C LEU A 118 3.22 4.43 0.25
N THR A 119 2.88 5.55 -0.37
CA THR A 119 1.51 6.07 -0.37
C THR A 119 1.15 6.66 -1.71
N CYS A 120 -0.14 7.00 -1.88
CA CYS A 120 -0.67 7.66 -3.07
C CYS A 120 -1.25 9.02 -2.70
N ALA A 121 -0.98 10.02 -3.52
CA ALA A 121 -1.58 11.34 -3.46
C ALA A 121 -2.52 11.52 -4.65
N LEU A 122 -3.80 11.17 -4.46
CA LEU A 122 -4.80 11.12 -5.53
C LEU A 122 -5.81 12.26 -5.46
N ALA A 123 -6.15 12.72 -4.25
CA ALA A 123 -7.19 13.72 -4.06
C ALA A 123 -6.68 15.14 -4.36
N GLU A 124 -7.50 15.91 -5.06
CA GLU A 124 -7.26 17.31 -5.39
C GLU A 124 -8.25 18.23 -4.66
N PRO A 125 -7.89 19.51 -4.42
CA PRO A 125 -8.85 20.50 -3.98
C PRO A 125 -9.99 20.67 -4.99
N GLY A 126 -11.23 20.60 -4.52
CA GLY A 126 -12.42 20.68 -5.38
C GLY A 126 -12.79 19.32 -6.00
N ALA A 127 -13.74 19.35 -6.93
CA ALA A 127 -14.19 18.15 -7.66
C ALA A 127 -13.38 18.01 -8.95
N GLY A 128 -12.12 17.58 -8.82
CA GLY A 128 -11.26 17.30 -9.98
C GLY A 128 -11.73 16.08 -10.77
N ASP A 129 -11.45 16.08 -12.07
CA ASP A 129 -11.62 14.91 -12.92
C ASP A 129 -10.45 13.94 -12.70
N PRO A 130 -10.66 12.72 -12.19
CA PRO A 130 -9.56 11.77 -11.94
C PRO A 130 -8.77 11.39 -13.20
N GLU A 131 -9.39 11.52 -14.38
CA GLU A 131 -8.75 11.25 -15.68
C GLU A 131 -7.89 12.44 -16.18
N ARG A 132 -8.04 13.61 -15.54
CA ARG A 132 -7.34 14.84 -15.89
C ARG A 132 -6.80 15.52 -14.64
N PRO A 133 -5.74 14.97 -14.05
CA PRO A 133 -5.15 15.54 -12.85
C PRO A 133 -4.62 16.97 -13.12
N SER A 134 -4.82 17.86 -12.16
CA SER A 134 -4.40 19.25 -12.25
C SER A 134 -2.90 19.46 -11.95
N LEU A 135 -2.23 18.44 -11.42
CA LEU A 135 -0.81 18.52 -11.08
C LEU A 135 0.01 18.44 -12.37
N GLU A 136 0.86 19.43 -12.58
CA GLU A 136 1.73 19.55 -13.74
C GLU A 136 3.14 19.07 -13.43
N ALA A 137 3.69 18.17 -14.26
CA ALA A 137 5.08 17.73 -14.20
C ALA A 137 5.90 18.45 -15.28
N VAL A 138 6.87 19.27 -14.87
CA VAL A 138 7.75 20.04 -15.77
C VAL A 138 9.17 19.45 -15.68
N PRO A 139 9.85 19.17 -16.81
CA PRO A 139 11.24 18.74 -16.79
C PRO A 139 12.15 19.76 -16.08
N ASP A 140 13.04 19.25 -15.23
CA ASP A 140 14.03 20.04 -14.51
C ASP A 140 15.41 19.45 -14.75
N ALA A 141 16.36 20.25 -15.21
CA ALA A 141 17.70 19.79 -15.60
C ALA A 141 18.50 19.17 -14.44
N ASP A 142 18.26 19.64 -13.21
CA ASP A 142 19.00 19.21 -12.02
C ASP A 142 18.28 18.11 -11.22
N ALA A 143 16.94 18.08 -11.28
CA ALA A 143 16.10 17.21 -10.45
C ALA A 143 15.27 16.18 -11.25
N GLY A 144 15.42 16.13 -12.57
CA GLY A 144 14.62 15.28 -13.46
C GLY A 144 13.24 15.88 -13.75
N TRP A 145 12.41 16.04 -12.74
CA TRP A 145 11.06 16.61 -12.86
C TRP A 145 10.72 17.50 -11.67
N ARG A 146 10.03 18.60 -11.94
CA ARG A 146 9.42 19.46 -10.91
C ARG A 146 7.91 19.37 -11.01
N LEU A 147 7.26 19.09 -9.86
CA LEU A 147 5.81 18.98 -9.77
C LEU A 147 5.23 20.33 -9.29
N HIS A 148 4.20 20.82 -9.99
CA HIS A 148 3.45 22.02 -9.65
C HIS A 148 1.97 21.64 -9.43
N GLY A 149 1.44 21.95 -8.26
CA GLY A 149 0.04 21.67 -7.90
C GLY A 149 -0.10 21.31 -6.44
N GLU A 150 -1.30 20.88 -6.07
CA GLU A 150 -1.67 20.53 -4.71
C GLU A 150 -2.39 19.19 -4.66
N ARG A 151 -2.07 18.38 -3.66
CA ARG A 151 -2.77 17.16 -3.30
C ARG A 151 -3.20 17.25 -1.85
N ILE A 152 -4.42 16.81 -1.57
CA ILE A 152 -4.99 16.84 -0.23
C ILE A 152 -5.28 15.42 0.27
N CYS A 153 -5.50 15.29 1.58
CA CYS A 153 -5.89 14.02 2.21
C CYS A 153 -4.96 12.85 1.84
N VAL A 154 -3.64 13.10 1.76
CA VAL A 154 -2.66 12.06 1.45
C VAL A 154 -2.53 11.11 2.64
N PRO A 155 -3.00 9.85 2.54
CA PRO A 155 -2.98 8.93 3.66
C PRO A 155 -1.55 8.57 4.05
N TYR A 156 -1.28 8.49 5.36
CA TYR A 156 0.02 8.10 5.91
C TYR A 156 1.22 8.92 5.40
N ALA A 157 1.00 10.16 4.93
CA ALA A 157 2.08 11.03 4.44
C ALA A 157 3.18 11.24 5.49
N GLN A 158 2.83 11.24 6.79
CA GLN A 158 3.74 11.45 7.90
C GLN A 158 4.79 10.32 8.09
N VAL A 159 4.55 9.13 7.52
CA VAL A 159 5.42 7.95 7.65
C VAL A 159 5.88 7.40 6.32
N ALA A 160 5.36 7.88 5.21
CA ALA A 160 5.71 7.40 3.89
C ALA A 160 7.14 7.79 3.50
N ASN A 161 7.87 6.84 2.92
CA ASN A 161 9.21 7.06 2.37
C ASN A 161 9.14 7.61 0.94
N ALA A 162 8.06 7.34 0.23
CA ALA A 162 7.78 7.88 -1.09
C ALA A 162 6.28 7.95 -1.35
N THR A 163 5.88 8.93 -2.17
CA THR A 163 4.50 9.15 -2.56
C THR A 163 4.38 9.02 -4.07
N TRP A 164 3.48 8.14 -4.53
CA TRP A 164 3.07 8.10 -5.92
C TRP A 164 2.04 9.20 -6.17
N VAL A 165 2.21 9.94 -7.26
CA VAL A 165 1.34 11.07 -7.63
C VAL A 165 0.91 10.91 -9.08
N SER A 166 -0.37 11.07 -9.37
CA SER A 166 -0.88 11.19 -10.75
C SER A 166 -0.60 12.60 -11.29
N SER A 167 -0.05 12.70 -12.48
CA SER A 167 0.21 13.96 -13.19
C SER A 167 -0.12 13.80 -14.67
#